data_b4ed29afde34a9e634d2595d3618f9b9
#
_entry.id   b4ed29afde34a9e634d2595d3618f9b9
#
_cell.length_a   1.000
_cell.length_b   1.000
_cell.length_c   1.000
_cell.angle_alpha   90.00
_cell.angle_beta   90.00
_cell.angle_gamma   90.00
#
_symmetry.space_group_name_H-M   'P 1'
#
loop_
_entity.id
_entity.type
_entity.pdbx_description
1 polymer ?
#
loop_
_entity_poly.entity_id
_entity_poly.type
_entity_poly.pdbx_seq_one_letter_code
_entity_poly.pdbx_strand_id
1 'polypeptide(L)'
;NTKSRELRNHVIKKHIKKTTNISQIKEVFIENSNTLIQKTEFPKFIWTMWWQGEENAPELVQSTLYYIRKFAETNGYTTVVIDKNNIDKYLVVPEFVYSKLEKGSIGVANFSDLIRFMLMEQYGGIWLDSTMYVHPDFPIEILEREFSSINHKDNSSQSMDDNITNKRWVSFCLSGEKGNIVSRAMRAFLLDQIENNKVLPDYFIIDFGLDYLYDEFEEIREIIKSIPIYSSQEDIFWLRTHSKDIYDKNEWERETKRNQIFKSSYKEDETVINSYFDYLVRRKL
;
A
#
# COMPACT_ATOMS: atom_id res chain seq x y z
N ASN A 1 -12.18 9.62 20.11
CA ASN A 1 -11.46 9.98 21.33
C ASN A 1 -10.01 9.50 21.22
N THR A 2 -9.04 10.42 21.12
CA THR A 2 -7.62 10.14 20.88
C THR A 2 -7.04 9.17 21.93
N LYS A 3 -7.34 9.37 23.20
CA LYS A 3 -6.88 8.48 24.29
C LYS A 3 -7.34 7.03 24.15
N SER A 4 -8.55 6.81 23.65
CA SER A 4 -9.06 5.44 23.41
C SER A 4 -8.31 4.73 22.29
N ARG A 5 -7.89 5.46 21.24
CA ARG A 5 -7.08 4.92 20.14
C ARG A 5 -5.66 4.63 20.58
N GLU A 6 -5.04 5.55 21.31
CA GLU A 6 -3.69 5.33 21.86
C GLU A 6 -3.66 4.07 22.73
N LEU A 7 -4.65 3.89 23.61
CA LEU A 7 -4.75 2.70 24.45
C LEU A 7 -4.94 1.43 23.57
N ARG A 8 -5.84 1.47 22.59
CA ARG A 8 -6.04 0.37 21.64
C ARG A 8 -4.75 0.00 20.92
N ASN A 9 -4.08 0.98 20.34
CA ASN A 9 -2.83 0.77 19.61
C ASN A 9 -1.74 0.19 20.54
N HIS A 10 -1.63 0.69 21.77
CA HIS A 10 -0.72 0.14 22.76
C HIS A 10 -0.99 -1.34 23.07
N VAL A 11 -2.26 -1.71 23.25
CA VAL A 11 -2.66 -3.10 23.52
C VAL A 11 -2.32 -4.00 22.35
N ILE A 12 -2.60 -3.55 21.12
CA ILE A 12 -2.31 -4.32 19.90
C ILE A 12 -0.80 -4.49 19.70
N LYS A 13 -0.01 -3.41 19.84
CA LYS A 13 1.46 -3.47 19.76
C LYS A 13 2.04 -4.46 20.78
N LYS A 14 1.56 -4.41 22.02
CA LYS A 14 1.98 -5.34 23.07
C LYS A 14 1.63 -6.79 22.73
N HIS A 15 0.43 -7.02 22.18
CA HIS A 15 0.01 -8.35 21.74
C HIS A 15 0.92 -8.86 20.62
N ILE A 16 1.14 -8.08 19.58
CA ILE A 16 2.04 -8.41 18.46
C ILE A 16 3.44 -8.74 18.96
N LYS A 17 4.02 -7.88 19.80
CA LYS A 17 5.35 -8.13 20.38
C LYS A 17 5.45 -9.43 21.16
N LYS A 18 4.38 -9.85 21.82
CA LYS A 18 4.32 -11.09 22.59
C LYS A 18 4.11 -12.35 21.73
N THR A 19 3.35 -12.22 20.64
CA THR A 19 2.87 -13.37 19.86
C THR A 19 3.67 -13.63 18.58
N THR A 20 4.37 -12.63 18.06
CA THR A 20 5.16 -12.76 16.83
C THR A 20 6.37 -13.67 17.05
N ASN A 21 6.56 -14.61 16.15
CA ASN A 21 7.75 -15.45 16.10
C ASN A 21 8.94 -14.69 15.51
N ILE A 22 9.60 -13.89 16.35
CA ILE A 22 10.74 -13.05 15.93
C ILE A 22 11.91 -13.87 15.37
N SER A 23 12.09 -15.11 15.79
CA SER A 23 13.17 -15.98 15.29
C SER A 23 13.00 -16.27 13.80
N GLN A 24 11.77 -16.56 13.37
CA GLN A 24 11.45 -16.76 11.97
C GLN A 24 11.73 -15.51 11.11
N ILE A 25 11.46 -14.32 11.65
CA ILE A 25 11.77 -13.07 10.97
C ILE A 25 13.29 -12.85 10.92
N LYS A 26 14.03 -13.15 11.99
CA LYS A 26 15.50 -13.03 12.02
C LYS A 26 16.20 -13.90 10.99
N GLU A 27 15.66 -15.08 10.66
CA GLU A 27 16.19 -15.94 9.59
C GLU A 27 16.25 -15.23 8.25
N VAL A 28 15.27 -14.36 7.94
CA VAL A 28 15.25 -13.55 6.72
C VAL A 28 16.50 -12.65 6.61
N PHE A 29 16.95 -12.08 7.73
CA PHE A 29 18.14 -11.22 7.77
C PHE A 29 19.45 -12.00 7.60
N ILE A 30 19.52 -13.21 8.17
CA ILE A 30 20.69 -14.11 8.03
C ILE A 30 20.83 -14.51 6.56
N GLU A 31 19.75 -14.89 5.89
CA GLU A 31 19.76 -15.23 4.47
C GLU A 31 20.17 -14.03 3.61
N ASN A 32 19.69 -12.83 3.94
CA ASN A 32 20.02 -11.60 3.21
C ASN A 32 21.52 -11.29 3.26
N SER A 33 22.15 -11.46 4.43
CA SER A 33 23.57 -11.22 4.63
C SER A 33 24.47 -12.13 3.79
N ASN A 34 23.96 -13.28 3.36
CA ASN A 34 24.68 -14.26 2.53
C ASN A 34 24.47 -14.06 1.03
N THR A 35 23.62 -13.13 0.62
CA THR A 35 23.29 -12.90 -0.79
C THR A 35 24.09 -11.71 -1.31
N LEU A 36 24.95 -11.94 -2.32
CA LEU A 36 25.62 -10.87 -3.06
C LEU A 36 24.56 -10.08 -3.84
N ILE A 37 24.24 -8.89 -3.36
CA ILE A 37 23.29 -8.00 -4.03
C ILE A 37 23.98 -7.44 -5.28
N GLN A 38 23.68 -8.01 -6.45
CA GLN A 38 23.98 -7.32 -7.70
C GLN A 38 22.97 -6.18 -7.84
N LYS A 39 23.46 -4.97 -7.97
CA LYS A 39 22.64 -3.80 -8.22
C LYS A 39 22.04 -3.94 -9.62
N THR A 40 20.77 -4.33 -9.69
CA THR A 40 19.98 -4.44 -10.92
C THR A 40 19.18 -3.16 -11.14
N GLU A 41 18.75 -2.94 -12.38
CA GLU A 41 17.79 -1.89 -12.69
C GLU A 41 16.50 -2.09 -11.87
N PHE A 42 15.86 -0.99 -11.46
CA PHE A 42 14.60 -1.08 -10.70
C PHE A 42 13.53 -1.79 -11.53
N PRO A 43 12.83 -2.79 -10.97
CA PRO A 43 11.85 -3.59 -11.70
C PRO A 43 10.67 -2.75 -12.20
N LYS A 44 10.38 -2.82 -13.49
CA LYS A 44 9.37 -1.99 -14.16
C LYS A 44 7.97 -2.61 -14.13
N PHE A 45 7.49 -2.95 -12.93
CA PHE A 45 6.14 -3.44 -12.69
C PHE A 45 5.35 -2.49 -11.79
N ILE A 46 4.08 -2.25 -12.14
CA ILE A 46 3.08 -1.67 -11.24
C ILE A 46 2.06 -2.75 -10.95
N TRP A 47 2.02 -3.20 -9.71
CA TRP A 47 1.10 -4.19 -9.19
C TRP A 47 -0.11 -3.53 -8.56
N THR A 48 -1.28 -4.07 -8.80
CA THR A 48 -2.52 -3.72 -8.11
C THR A 48 -3.39 -4.96 -7.99
N MET A 49 -4.45 -4.91 -7.19
CA MET A 49 -5.34 -6.06 -7.02
C MET A 49 -6.80 -5.65 -7.01
N TRP A 50 -7.61 -6.41 -7.76
CA TRP A 50 -9.06 -6.44 -7.61
C TRP A 50 -9.52 -7.89 -7.64
N TRP A 51 -9.74 -8.47 -6.45
CA TRP A 51 -9.89 -9.92 -6.27
C TRP A 51 -11.01 -10.56 -7.09
N GLN A 52 -12.10 -9.82 -7.30
CA GLN A 52 -13.28 -10.29 -8.04
C GLN A 52 -13.12 -10.27 -9.58
N GLY A 53 -12.00 -9.76 -10.08
CA GLY A 53 -11.76 -9.49 -11.50
C GLY A 53 -12.12 -8.05 -11.89
N GLU A 54 -11.32 -7.46 -12.76
CA GLU A 54 -11.45 -6.06 -13.17
C GLU A 54 -12.82 -5.75 -13.81
N GLU A 55 -13.38 -6.70 -14.55
CA GLU A 55 -14.68 -6.60 -15.18
C GLU A 55 -15.83 -6.43 -14.18
N ASN A 56 -15.62 -6.86 -12.93
CA ASN A 56 -16.56 -6.73 -11.83
C ASN A 56 -16.25 -5.55 -10.90
N ALA A 57 -15.27 -4.73 -11.27
CA ALA A 57 -14.89 -3.59 -10.43
C ALA A 57 -15.89 -2.43 -10.58
N PRO A 58 -16.11 -1.65 -9.50
CA PRO A 58 -16.87 -0.40 -9.58
C PRO A 58 -16.25 0.57 -10.61
N GLU A 59 -17.08 1.44 -11.19
CA GLU A 59 -16.64 2.42 -12.20
C GLU A 59 -15.45 3.26 -11.76
N LEU A 60 -15.40 3.68 -10.50
CA LEU A 60 -14.25 4.39 -9.95
C LEU A 60 -12.97 3.54 -10.08
N VAL A 61 -13.03 2.27 -9.69
CA VAL A 61 -11.86 1.37 -9.75
C VAL A 61 -11.42 1.14 -11.19
N GLN A 62 -12.38 0.93 -12.11
CA GLN A 62 -12.05 0.81 -13.54
C GLN A 62 -11.36 2.07 -14.08
N SER A 63 -11.77 3.25 -13.60
CA SER A 63 -11.18 4.53 -14.00
C SER A 63 -9.81 4.75 -13.38
N THR A 64 -9.63 4.46 -12.11
CA THR A 64 -8.29 4.55 -11.48
C THR A 64 -7.30 3.56 -12.09
N LEU A 65 -7.72 2.34 -12.43
CA LEU A 65 -6.90 1.37 -13.18
C LEU A 65 -6.53 1.90 -14.57
N TYR A 66 -7.43 2.60 -15.25
CA TYR A 66 -7.10 3.27 -16.51
C TYR A 66 -5.98 4.31 -16.33
N TYR A 67 -6.06 5.16 -15.31
CA TYR A 67 -5.01 6.15 -15.03
C TYR A 67 -3.69 5.52 -14.62
N ILE A 68 -3.72 4.47 -13.80
CA ILE A 68 -2.52 3.71 -13.43
C ILE A 68 -1.84 3.14 -14.68
N ARG A 69 -2.59 2.53 -15.60
CA ARG A 69 -2.03 2.01 -16.86
C ARG A 69 -1.45 3.09 -17.75
N LYS A 70 -2.17 4.20 -17.90
CA LYS A 70 -1.69 5.33 -18.70
C LYS A 70 -0.39 5.90 -18.15
N PHE A 71 -0.31 6.05 -16.84
CA PHE A 71 0.91 6.46 -16.16
C PHE A 71 2.04 5.44 -16.34
N ALA A 72 1.75 4.16 -16.16
CA ALA A 72 2.70 3.06 -16.34
C ALA A 72 3.30 3.05 -17.75
N GLU A 73 2.47 3.11 -18.79
CA GLU A 73 2.88 3.13 -20.19
C GLU A 73 3.81 4.32 -20.49
N THR A 74 3.47 5.52 -19.99
CA THR A 74 4.30 6.72 -20.19
C THR A 74 5.68 6.60 -19.53
N ASN A 75 5.79 5.85 -18.43
CA ASN A 75 7.03 5.68 -17.68
C ASN A 75 7.76 4.35 -17.95
N GLY A 76 7.30 3.57 -18.94
CA GLY A 76 7.92 2.29 -19.32
C GLY A 76 7.68 1.16 -18.31
N TYR A 77 6.56 1.20 -17.58
CA TYR A 77 6.14 0.16 -16.64
C TYR A 77 5.05 -0.73 -17.24
N THR A 78 5.01 -1.98 -16.79
CA THR A 78 3.93 -2.92 -17.05
C THR A 78 2.98 -2.96 -15.86
N THR A 79 1.70 -2.67 -16.07
CA THR A 79 0.67 -2.82 -15.03
C THR A 79 0.14 -4.24 -15.01
N VAL A 80 0.10 -4.84 -13.84
CA VAL A 80 -0.51 -6.16 -13.59
C VAL A 80 -1.60 -6.01 -12.54
N VAL A 81 -2.83 -6.35 -12.92
CA VAL A 81 -3.98 -6.42 -11.99
C VAL A 81 -4.14 -7.86 -11.53
N ILE A 82 -3.85 -8.10 -10.26
CA ILE A 82 -4.00 -9.42 -9.64
C ILE A 82 -5.47 -9.66 -9.31
N ASP A 83 -5.96 -10.82 -9.66
CA ASP A 83 -7.28 -11.33 -9.31
C ASP A 83 -7.23 -12.84 -8.97
N LYS A 84 -8.38 -13.41 -8.59
CA LYS A 84 -8.50 -14.82 -8.22
C LYS A 84 -8.17 -15.81 -9.36
N ASN A 85 -8.20 -15.36 -10.62
CA ASN A 85 -8.00 -16.20 -11.80
C ASN A 85 -6.56 -16.17 -12.28
N ASN A 86 -5.76 -15.19 -11.88
CA ASN A 86 -4.40 -15.02 -12.39
C ASN A 86 -3.30 -15.07 -11.32
N ILE A 87 -3.64 -15.00 -10.04
CA ILE A 87 -2.67 -14.96 -8.94
C ILE A 87 -1.66 -16.11 -9.00
N ASP A 88 -2.09 -17.32 -9.34
CA ASP A 88 -1.25 -18.51 -9.40
C ASP A 88 -0.19 -18.46 -10.54
N LYS A 89 -0.32 -17.52 -11.48
CA LYS A 89 0.72 -17.27 -12.49
C LYS A 89 1.92 -16.52 -11.92
N TYR A 90 1.72 -15.83 -10.80
CA TYR A 90 2.73 -14.95 -10.20
C TYR A 90 3.23 -15.45 -8.86
N LEU A 91 2.37 -16.05 -8.03
CA LEU A 91 2.68 -16.39 -6.66
C LEU A 91 2.23 -17.81 -6.30
N VAL A 92 3.02 -18.45 -5.44
CA VAL A 92 2.60 -19.66 -4.70
C VAL A 92 2.20 -19.21 -3.31
N VAL A 93 0.90 -19.00 -3.10
CA VAL A 93 0.36 -18.59 -1.79
C VAL A 93 0.10 -19.86 -0.96
N PRO A 94 0.54 -19.91 0.31
CA PRO A 94 0.31 -21.07 1.16
C PRO A 94 -1.18 -21.40 1.32
N GLU A 95 -1.52 -22.70 1.28
CA GLU A 95 -2.89 -23.19 1.34
C GLU A 95 -3.66 -22.72 2.58
N PHE A 96 -2.98 -22.60 3.72
CA PHE A 96 -3.64 -22.11 4.93
C PHE A 96 -4.13 -20.66 4.80
N VAL A 97 -3.51 -19.83 3.97
CA VAL A 97 -3.94 -18.46 3.71
C VAL A 97 -5.27 -18.45 2.96
N TYR A 98 -5.39 -19.27 1.91
CA TYR A 98 -6.67 -19.45 1.21
C TYR A 98 -7.76 -20.00 2.12
N SER A 99 -7.44 -21.01 2.94
CA SER A 99 -8.38 -21.55 3.92
C SER A 99 -8.88 -20.48 4.91
N LYS A 100 -8.00 -19.55 5.34
CA LYS A 100 -8.38 -18.45 6.24
C LYS A 100 -9.25 -17.40 5.53
N LEU A 101 -8.97 -17.14 4.25
CA LEU A 101 -9.77 -16.23 3.42
C LEU A 101 -11.18 -16.79 3.18
N GLU A 102 -11.29 -18.05 2.79
CA GLU A 102 -12.57 -18.74 2.56
C GLU A 102 -13.45 -18.82 3.81
N LYS A 103 -12.84 -19.07 4.97
CA LYS A 103 -13.52 -19.09 6.27
C LYS A 103 -13.86 -17.70 6.81
N GLY A 104 -13.45 -16.62 6.13
CA GLY A 104 -13.64 -15.26 6.61
C GLY A 104 -12.81 -14.90 7.84
N SER A 105 -11.77 -15.69 8.17
CA SER A 105 -10.84 -15.38 9.26
C SER A 105 -9.93 -14.19 8.92
N ILE A 106 -9.69 -13.97 7.64
CA ILE A 106 -9.09 -12.76 7.07
C ILE A 106 -9.99 -12.22 5.96
N GLY A 107 -10.01 -10.90 5.79
CA GLY A 107 -10.70 -10.26 4.66
C GLY A 107 -9.82 -10.16 3.42
N VAL A 108 -10.44 -9.84 2.27
CA VAL A 108 -9.71 -9.60 1.01
C VAL A 108 -8.67 -8.48 1.17
N ALA A 109 -8.93 -7.46 1.98
CA ALA A 109 -7.97 -6.40 2.27
C ALA A 109 -6.71 -6.94 2.96
N ASN A 110 -6.87 -7.76 4.01
CA ASN A 110 -5.72 -8.37 4.70
C ASN A 110 -4.99 -9.40 3.82
N PHE A 111 -5.72 -10.11 2.97
CA PHE A 111 -5.13 -10.96 1.94
C PHE A 111 -4.26 -10.12 0.98
N SER A 112 -4.79 -9.01 0.49
CA SER A 112 -4.05 -8.04 -0.34
C SER A 112 -2.80 -7.50 0.35
N ASP A 113 -2.81 -7.31 1.68
CA ASP A 113 -1.64 -6.88 2.45
C ASP A 113 -0.48 -7.90 2.36
N LEU A 114 -0.78 -9.18 2.40
CA LEU A 114 0.23 -10.23 2.18
C LEU A 114 0.71 -10.27 0.72
N ILE A 115 -0.22 -10.24 -0.22
CA ILE A 115 0.08 -10.37 -1.66
C ILE A 115 1.03 -9.27 -2.14
N ARG A 116 0.87 -8.01 -1.70
CA ARG A 116 1.76 -6.91 -2.11
C ARG A 116 3.21 -7.14 -1.69
N PHE A 117 3.45 -7.69 -0.51
CA PHE A 117 4.82 -7.99 -0.07
C PHE A 117 5.39 -9.24 -0.74
N MET A 118 4.57 -10.25 -1.01
CA MET A 118 5.01 -11.42 -1.80
C MET A 118 5.43 -11.04 -3.22
N LEU A 119 4.68 -10.15 -3.88
CA LEU A 119 5.00 -9.64 -5.22
C LEU A 119 6.29 -8.82 -5.21
N MET A 120 6.43 -7.90 -4.24
CA MET A 120 7.65 -7.08 -4.13
C MET A 120 8.88 -7.91 -3.76
N GLU A 121 8.73 -8.96 -2.95
CA GLU A 121 9.83 -9.89 -2.69
C GLU A 121 10.24 -10.65 -3.96
N GLN A 122 9.27 -11.22 -4.67
CA GLN A 122 9.56 -12.11 -5.79
C GLN A 122 9.97 -11.37 -7.06
N TYR A 123 9.40 -10.20 -7.31
CA TYR A 123 9.59 -9.45 -8.55
C TYR A 123 10.12 -8.04 -8.35
N GLY A 124 9.86 -7.42 -7.20
CA GLY A 124 10.04 -5.98 -7.01
C GLY A 124 8.99 -5.16 -7.76
N GLY A 125 9.17 -3.86 -7.81
CA GLY A 125 8.29 -2.92 -8.49
C GLY A 125 7.47 -2.07 -7.53
N ILE A 126 6.34 -1.56 -8.00
CA ILE A 126 5.48 -0.63 -7.27
C ILE A 126 4.12 -1.28 -7.03
N TRP A 127 3.65 -1.26 -5.79
CA TRP A 127 2.26 -1.56 -5.46
C TRP A 127 1.46 -0.28 -5.37
N LEU A 128 0.34 -0.23 -6.06
CA LEU A 128 -0.70 0.79 -5.91
C LEU A 128 -2.03 0.11 -5.61
N ASP A 129 -2.73 0.55 -4.58
CA ASP A 129 -4.11 0.13 -4.41
C ASP A 129 -4.94 0.53 -5.64
N SER A 130 -5.90 -0.31 -6.02
CA SER A 130 -6.75 -0.08 -7.19
C SER A 130 -7.62 1.18 -7.15
N THR A 131 -7.63 1.89 -6.03
CA THR A 131 -8.33 3.17 -5.85
C THR A 131 -7.39 4.39 -5.91
N MET A 132 -6.15 4.20 -6.35
CA MET A 132 -5.20 5.30 -6.50
C MET A 132 -5.37 5.99 -7.85
N TYR A 133 -5.48 7.33 -7.82
CA TYR A 133 -5.29 8.16 -8.99
C TYR A 133 -3.84 8.64 -9.04
N VAL A 134 -3.19 8.47 -10.18
CA VAL A 134 -1.81 8.93 -10.42
C VAL A 134 -1.83 9.91 -11.60
N HIS A 135 -1.42 11.14 -11.32
CA HIS A 135 -1.27 12.17 -12.35
C HIS A 135 -0.03 11.88 -13.23
N PRO A 136 -0.05 12.21 -14.53
CA PRO A 136 1.10 11.97 -15.42
C PRO A 136 2.44 12.56 -14.93
N ASP A 137 2.40 13.66 -14.21
CA ASP A 137 3.59 14.35 -13.69
C ASP A 137 4.08 13.82 -12.33
N PHE A 138 3.55 12.70 -11.85
CA PHE A 138 4.03 12.11 -10.60
C PHE A 138 5.49 11.70 -10.73
N PRO A 139 6.39 12.18 -9.83
CA PRO A 139 7.82 11.89 -9.89
C PRO A 139 8.11 10.46 -9.44
N ILE A 140 8.05 9.51 -10.38
CA ILE A 140 8.12 8.07 -10.11
C ILE A 140 9.43 7.65 -9.45
N GLU A 141 10.51 8.40 -9.67
CA GLU A 141 11.84 8.15 -9.10
C GLU A 141 11.88 8.16 -7.57
N ILE A 142 10.91 8.79 -6.91
CA ILE A 142 10.80 8.72 -5.45
C ILE A 142 10.47 7.31 -4.96
N LEU A 143 9.87 6.49 -5.82
CA LEU A 143 9.51 5.09 -5.56
C LEU A 143 10.58 4.10 -6.06
N GLU A 144 11.54 4.50 -6.91
CA GLU A 144 12.58 3.64 -7.47
C GLU A 144 13.75 3.50 -6.49
N ARG A 145 13.51 2.85 -5.35
CA ARG A 145 14.46 2.68 -4.24
C ARG A 145 14.44 1.23 -3.74
N GLU A 146 15.41 0.87 -2.91
CA GLU A 146 15.42 -0.43 -2.23
C GLU A 146 14.06 -0.76 -1.60
N PHE A 147 13.50 0.18 -0.85
CA PHE A 147 12.11 0.19 -0.40
C PHE A 147 11.65 1.63 -0.27
N SER A 148 10.43 1.91 -0.71
CA SER A 148 9.85 3.25 -0.60
C SER A 148 8.33 3.23 -0.41
N SER A 149 7.80 4.37 -0.05
CA SER A 149 6.39 4.67 0.12
C SER A 149 6.19 6.17 0.02
N ILE A 150 4.95 6.63 0.18
CA ILE A 150 4.69 8.05 0.37
C ILE A 150 4.89 8.40 1.85
N ASN A 151 5.92 9.20 2.11
CA ASN A 151 6.15 9.78 3.43
C ASN A 151 5.46 11.14 3.50
N HIS A 152 4.59 11.31 4.49
CA HIS A 152 3.85 12.55 4.67
C HIS A 152 4.65 13.57 5.46
N LYS A 153 4.78 14.77 4.90
CA LYS A 153 5.06 15.93 5.75
C LYS A 153 3.72 16.48 6.22
N ASP A 154 3.37 16.25 7.45
CA ASP A 154 2.20 16.86 8.03
C ASP A 154 2.60 17.90 9.07
N ASN A 155 2.12 19.10 8.88
CA ASN A 155 2.22 20.18 9.84
C ASN A 155 0.94 20.29 10.70
N SER A 156 -0.11 19.53 10.36
CA SER A 156 -1.34 19.48 11.15
C SER A 156 -1.23 18.42 12.25
N SER A 157 -1.42 18.82 13.46
CA SER A 157 -1.36 17.97 14.66
C SER A 157 -2.55 17.03 14.83
N GLN A 158 -3.40 16.82 13.81
CA GLN A 158 -4.73 16.24 14.01
C GLN A 158 -5.19 15.21 13.01
N SER A 159 -4.34 14.53 12.26
CA SER A 159 -4.86 13.41 11.51
C SER A 159 -5.11 12.22 12.43
N MET A 160 -6.27 11.62 12.27
CA MET A 160 -6.86 10.75 13.28
C MET A 160 -6.37 9.30 13.26
N ASP A 161 -5.55 8.92 12.27
CA ASP A 161 -5.08 7.54 12.09
C ASP A 161 -3.59 7.35 12.37
N ASP A 162 -2.90 8.40 12.79
CA ASP A 162 -1.46 8.53 12.68
C ASP A 162 -0.61 7.89 13.76
N ASN A 163 -1.22 7.34 14.77
CA ASN A 163 -0.46 6.81 15.90
C ASN A 163 0.32 5.53 15.57
N ILE A 164 0.01 4.83 14.47
CA ILE A 164 0.72 3.62 14.07
C ILE A 164 1.89 3.98 13.15
N THR A 165 1.59 4.61 12.03
CA THR A 165 2.61 4.86 10.99
C THR A 165 3.53 6.03 11.33
N ASN A 166 3.12 6.93 12.22
CA ASN A 166 3.77 8.23 12.45
C ASN A 166 4.10 8.95 11.13
N LYS A 167 3.21 8.81 10.14
CA LYS A 167 3.29 9.44 8.80
C LYS A 167 4.51 9.04 7.96
N ARG A 168 5.21 7.98 8.36
CA ARG A 168 6.44 7.50 7.70
C ARG A 168 6.16 6.78 6.39
N TRP A 169 4.96 6.19 6.23
CA TRP A 169 4.51 5.45 5.05
C TRP A 169 3.00 5.46 4.91
N VAL A 170 2.54 5.02 3.73
CA VAL A 170 1.16 4.64 3.46
C VAL A 170 1.13 3.22 2.89
N SER A 171 0.22 2.37 3.37
CA SER A 171 0.15 0.97 2.93
C SER A 171 -0.41 0.81 1.51
N PHE A 172 -1.10 1.80 0.99
CA PHE A 172 -1.71 1.79 -0.34
C PHE A 172 -0.79 2.23 -1.49
N CYS A 173 0.43 2.67 -1.20
CA CYS A 173 1.49 2.95 -2.16
C CYS A 173 2.83 2.52 -1.58
N LEU A 174 3.36 1.41 -2.05
CA LEU A 174 4.62 0.82 -1.61
C LEU A 174 5.45 0.45 -2.83
N SER A 175 6.76 0.44 -2.69
CA SER A 175 7.65 0.01 -3.76
C SER A 175 8.91 -0.62 -3.21
N GLY A 176 9.62 -1.36 -4.04
CA GLY A 176 10.91 -1.90 -3.64
C GLY A 176 11.62 -2.66 -4.76
N GLU A 177 12.92 -2.80 -4.61
CA GLU A 177 13.72 -3.69 -5.41
C GLU A 177 13.31 -5.14 -5.15
N LYS A 178 13.56 -6.01 -6.12
CA LYS A 178 13.32 -7.45 -5.97
C LYS A 178 14.10 -7.99 -4.77
N GLY A 179 13.40 -8.71 -3.89
CA GLY A 179 14.03 -9.37 -2.74
C GLY A 179 14.40 -8.42 -1.60
N ASN A 180 13.94 -7.16 -1.62
CA ASN A 180 14.26 -6.21 -0.56
C ASN A 180 13.87 -6.73 0.83
N ILE A 181 14.68 -6.39 1.82
CA ILE A 181 14.58 -6.94 3.18
C ILE A 181 13.25 -6.58 3.85
N VAL A 182 12.68 -5.41 3.59
CA VAL A 182 11.41 -4.97 4.17
C VAL A 182 10.27 -5.87 3.70
N SER A 183 10.20 -6.15 2.40
CA SER A 183 9.16 -7.03 1.83
C SER A 183 9.29 -8.47 2.33
N ARG A 184 10.52 -9.00 2.43
CA ARG A 184 10.79 -10.32 2.97
C ARG A 184 10.38 -10.44 4.44
N ALA A 185 10.75 -9.47 5.26
CA ALA A 185 10.41 -9.45 6.67
C ALA A 185 8.90 -9.27 6.90
N MET A 186 8.25 -8.41 6.12
CA MET A 186 6.79 -8.20 6.18
C MET A 186 6.02 -9.45 5.74
N ARG A 187 6.47 -10.13 4.68
CA ARG A 187 5.86 -11.42 4.30
C ARG A 187 5.95 -12.42 5.45
N ALA A 188 7.13 -12.58 6.04
CA ALA A 188 7.32 -13.49 7.17
C ALA A 188 6.41 -13.12 8.36
N PHE A 189 6.35 -11.83 8.70
CA PHE A 189 5.46 -11.33 9.76
C PHE A 189 3.98 -11.61 9.46
N LEU A 190 3.49 -11.28 8.27
CA LEU A 190 2.07 -11.45 7.93
C LEU A 190 1.69 -12.93 7.86
N LEU A 191 2.55 -13.80 7.33
CA LEU A 191 2.32 -15.25 7.36
C LEU A 191 2.22 -15.77 8.78
N ASP A 192 3.14 -15.37 9.67
CA ASP A 192 3.09 -15.75 11.10
C ASP A 192 1.78 -15.29 11.76
N GLN A 193 1.36 -14.04 11.51
CA GLN A 193 0.10 -13.52 12.08
C GLN A 193 -1.14 -14.24 11.53
N ILE A 194 -1.18 -14.54 10.23
CA ILE A 194 -2.30 -15.26 9.61
C ILE A 194 -2.35 -16.71 10.11
N GLU A 195 -1.23 -17.38 10.23
CA GLU A 195 -1.17 -18.77 10.67
C GLU A 195 -1.59 -18.94 12.13
N ASN A 196 -1.01 -18.11 13.00
CA ASN A 196 -1.09 -18.31 14.45
C ASN A 196 -2.27 -17.61 15.13
N ASN A 197 -3.00 -16.75 14.44
CA ASN A 197 -4.21 -16.12 14.97
C ASN A 197 -5.47 -16.72 14.36
N LYS A 198 -6.50 -16.94 15.20
CA LYS A 198 -7.83 -17.35 14.71
C LYS A 198 -8.46 -16.22 13.87
N VAL A 199 -8.30 -14.99 14.31
CA VAL A 199 -8.68 -13.74 13.63
C VAL A 199 -7.53 -12.76 13.85
N LEU A 200 -7.18 -11.96 12.85
CA LEU A 200 -6.11 -10.96 12.99
C LEU A 200 -6.45 -9.95 14.11
N PRO A 201 -5.44 -9.50 14.86
CA PRO A 201 -5.64 -8.58 15.99
C PRO A 201 -6.24 -7.25 15.57
N ASP A 202 -6.02 -6.83 14.34
CA ASP A 202 -6.54 -5.56 13.81
C ASP A 202 -6.66 -5.58 12.28
N TYR A 203 -7.52 -4.70 11.74
CA TYR A 203 -7.64 -4.46 10.31
C TYR A 203 -6.35 -3.88 9.71
N PHE A 204 -5.67 -2.98 10.44
CA PHE A 204 -4.42 -2.34 10.03
C PHE A 204 -3.18 -3.15 10.42
N ILE A 205 -3.27 -4.47 10.38
CA ILE A 205 -2.14 -5.36 10.74
C ILE A 205 -0.88 -5.07 9.92
N ILE A 206 -1.01 -4.60 8.69
CA ILE A 206 0.09 -4.19 7.83
C ILE A 206 0.89 -3.03 8.46
N ASP A 207 0.20 -2.01 8.97
CA ASP A 207 0.84 -0.85 9.57
C ASP A 207 1.44 -1.19 10.94
N PHE A 208 0.78 -2.01 11.72
CA PHE A 208 1.33 -2.55 12.96
C PHE A 208 2.57 -3.42 12.71
N GLY A 209 2.59 -4.19 11.63
CA GLY A 209 3.73 -5.02 11.23
C GLY A 209 4.94 -4.18 10.84
N LEU A 210 4.76 -3.20 9.98
CA LEU A 210 5.85 -2.28 9.60
C LEU A 210 6.39 -1.51 10.82
N ASP A 211 5.51 -1.05 11.71
CA ASP A 211 5.92 -0.38 12.95
C ASP A 211 6.69 -1.32 13.89
N TYR A 212 6.24 -2.57 14.02
CA TYR A 212 6.95 -3.59 14.79
C TYR A 212 8.35 -3.86 14.22
N LEU A 213 8.47 -4.01 12.90
CA LEU A 213 9.77 -4.23 12.26
C LEU A 213 10.68 -3.01 12.37
N TYR A 214 10.13 -1.81 12.26
CA TYR A 214 10.85 -0.55 12.48
C TYR A 214 11.43 -0.45 13.89
N ASP A 215 10.70 -0.89 14.89
CA ASP A 215 11.14 -0.87 16.29
C ASP A 215 12.21 -1.93 16.58
N GLU A 216 12.05 -3.15 16.05
CA GLU A 216 12.89 -4.30 16.39
C GLU A 216 14.15 -4.43 15.52
N PHE A 217 14.17 -3.89 14.27
CA PHE A 217 15.25 -4.08 13.31
C PHE A 217 15.83 -2.75 12.82
N GLU A 218 17.11 -2.50 13.16
CA GLU A 218 17.80 -1.25 12.79
C GLU A 218 17.88 -1.07 11.27
N GLU A 219 18.18 -2.13 10.51
CA GLU A 219 18.25 -2.09 9.05
C GLU A 219 16.96 -1.60 8.43
N ILE A 220 15.80 -2.12 8.86
CA ILE A 220 14.49 -1.66 8.39
C ILE A 220 14.23 -0.22 8.80
N ARG A 221 14.58 0.16 10.03
CA ARG A 221 14.43 1.53 10.53
C ARG A 221 15.19 2.53 9.68
N GLU A 222 16.43 2.24 9.31
CA GLU A 222 17.25 3.12 8.48
C GLU A 222 16.70 3.21 7.03
N ILE A 223 16.25 2.12 6.46
CA ILE A 223 15.58 2.12 5.16
C ILE A 223 14.32 3.02 5.19
N ILE A 224 13.44 2.84 6.17
CA ILE A 224 12.21 3.65 6.31
C ILE A 224 12.52 5.13 6.54
N LYS A 225 13.53 5.47 7.37
CA LYS A 225 13.98 6.85 7.57
C LYS A 225 14.52 7.50 6.31
N SER A 226 15.06 6.72 5.39
CA SER A 226 15.60 7.22 4.12
C SER A 226 14.53 7.58 3.09
N ILE A 227 13.25 7.22 3.33
CA ILE A 227 12.15 7.54 2.42
C ILE A 227 11.96 9.06 2.35
N PRO A 228 12.03 9.67 1.16
CA PRO A 228 11.89 11.11 1.04
C PRO A 228 10.47 11.56 1.41
N ILE A 229 10.38 12.72 2.06
CA ILE A 229 9.11 13.38 2.31
C ILE A 229 8.58 13.91 0.97
N TYR A 230 7.35 13.56 0.62
CA TYR A 230 6.76 13.93 -0.66
C TYR A 230 5.53 14.81 -0.50
N SER A 231 4.55 14.38 0.28
CA SER A 231 3.22 14.98 0.30
C SER A 231 2.70 15.08 1.74
N SER A 232 1.69 15.92 1.95
CA SER A 232 0.92 15.90 3.19
C SER A 232 -0.21 14.87 3.12
N GLN A 233 -0.74 14.46 4.25
CA GLN A 233 -1.89 13.58 4.30
C GLN A 233 -3.13 14.23 3.71
N GLU A 234 -3.35 15.53 3.93
CA GLU A 234 -4.43 16.29 3.34
C GLU A 234 -4.36 16.28 1.82
N ASP A 235 -3.17 16.44 1.26
CA ASP A 235 -2.97 16.42 -0.19
C ASP A 235 -3.30 15.05 -0.79
N ILE A 236 -2.84 13.96 -0.19
CA ILE A 236 -3.12 12.60 -0.68
C ILE A 236 -4.61 12.26 -0.67
N PHE A 237 -5.36 12.74 0.33
CA PHE A 237 -6.80 12.49 0.45
C PHE A 237 -7.65 13.62 -0.14
N TRP A 238 -7.04 14.64 -0.74
CA TRP A 238 -7.77 15.78 -1.27
C TRP A 238 -8.87 15.39 -2.25
N LEU A 239 -8.55 14.58 -3.24
CA LEU A 239 -9.53 14.12 -4.25
C LEU A 239 -10.72 13.36 -3.63
N ARG A 240 -10.46 12.56 -2.59
CA ARG A 240 -11.53 11.87 -1.85
C ARG A 240 -12.38 12.86 -1.06
N THR A 241 -11.77 13.81 -0.40
CA THR A 241 -12.46 14.81 0.43
C THR A 241 -13.35 15.73 -0.40
N HIS A 242 -12.90 16.08 -1.61
CA HIS A 242 -13.60 16.98 -2.54
C HIS A 242 -14.34 16.24 -3.66
N SER A 243 -14.52 14.92 -3.53
CA SER A 243 -15.11 14.07 -4.57
C SER A 243 -16.48 14.55 -5.06
N LYS A 244 -17.30 15.14 -4.18
CA LYS A 244 -18.64 15.66 -4.49
C LYS A 244 -18.67 17.13 -4.89
N ASP A 245 -17.55 17.84 -4.78
CA ASP A 245 -17.46 19.25 -5.17
C ASP A 245 -17.48 19.36 -6.70
N ILE A 246 -18.07 20.46 -7.19
CA ILE A 246 -18.12 20.73 -8.64
C ILE A 246 -16.68 20.94 -9.14
N TYR A 247 -16.34 20.26 -10.23
CA TYR A 247 -15.02 20.34 -10.84
C TYR A 247 -14.68 21.79 -11.25
N ASP A 248 -13.55 22.27 -10.78
CA ASP A 248 -12.92 23.52 -11.21
C ASP A 248 -11.52 23.23 -11.78
N LYS A 249 -11.32 23.59 -13.04
CA LYS A 249 -10.06 23.33 -13.73
C LYS A 249 -8.88 24.03 -13.09
N ASN A 250 -9.04 25.29 -12.66
CA ASN A 250 -7.95 26.07 -12.07
C ASN A 250 -7.58 25.50 -10.69
N GLU A 251 -8.57 25.06 -9.94
CA GLU A 251 -8.35 24.38 -8.67
C GLU A 251 -7.61 23.06 -8.88
N TRP A 252 -8.06 22.22 -9.82
CA TRP A 252 -7.40 20.97 -10.16
C TRP A 252 -5.95 21.17 -10.58
N GLU A 253 -5.65 22.13 -11.45
CA GLU A 253 -4.29 22.47 -11.87
C GLU A 253 -3.42 22.95 -10.71
N ARG A 254 -3.99 23.66 -9.73
CA ARG A 254 -3.28 24.07 -8.52
C ARG A 254 -2.97 22.87 -7.63
N GLU A 255 -3.94 21.99 -7.41
CA GLU A 255 -3.77 20.82 -6.55
C GLU A 255 -2.78 19.81 -7.17
N THR A 256 -2.84 19.57 -8.47
CA THR A 256 -1.91 18.66 -9.16
C THR A 256 -0.48 19.19 -9.28
N LYS A 257 -0.27 20.50 -9.17
CA LYS A 257 1.08 21.07 -9.00
C LYS A 257 1.65 20.80 -7.60
N ARG A 258 0.79 20.66 -6.61
CA ARG A 258 1.18 20.42 -5.21
C ARG A 258 1.33 18.94 -4.87
N ASN A 259 0.47 18.11 -5.40
CA ASN A 259 0.49 16.66 -5.23
C ASN A 259 -0.02 15.96 -6.50
N GLN A 260 0.64 14.90 -6.93
CA GLN A 260 0.35 14.19 -8.17
C GLN A 260 -0.16 12.76 -7.95
N ILE A 261 -0.44 12.37 -6.69
CA ILE A 261 -0.97 11.06 -6.36
C ILE A 261 -2.07 11.19 -5.30
N PHE A 262 -3.22 10.56 -5.54
CA PHE A 262 -4.39 10.72 -4.68
C PHE A 262 -5.03 9.38 -4.35
N LYS A 263 -5.43 9.22 -3.09
CA LYS A 263 -6.24 8.09 -2.63
C LYS A 263 -7.72 8.43 -2.78
N SER A 264 -8.46 7.61 -3.54
CA SER A 264 -9.91 7.70 -3.70
C SER A 264 -10.63 6.59 -2.94
N SER A 265 -11.97 6.62 -2.96
CA SER A 265 -12.82 5.60 -2.36
C SER A 265 -13.96 5.26 -3.31
N TYR A 266 -14.21 3.96 -3.51
CA TYR A 266 -15.35 3.46 -4.29
C TYR A 266 -16.62 3.28 -3.44
N LYS A 267 -16.55 3.56 -2.14
CA LYS A 267 -17.66 3.40 -1.18
C LYS A 267 -18.61 4.61 -1.16
N GLU A 268 -18.42 5.58 -2.04
CA GLU A 268 -19.25 6.75 -2.13
C GLU A 268 -20.35 6.50 -3.18
N ASP A 269 -21.62 6.42 -2.72
CA ASP A 269 -22.74 5.94 -3.50
C ASP A 269 -23.46 7.00 -4.35
N GLU A 270 -23.11 8.28 -4.24
CA GLU A 270 -23.81 9.36 -4.95
C GLU A 270 -22.87 10.13 -5.87
N THR A 271 -23.06 9.94 -7.17
CA THR A 271 -22.39 10.75 -8.20
C THR A 271 -23.10 12.08 -8.34
N VAL A 272 -22.42 13.17 -7.96
CA VAL A 272 -22.85 14.54 -8.29
C VAL A 272 -22.37 14.84 -9.71
N ILE A 273 -23.28 15.22 -10.59
CA ILE A 273 -22.96 15.55 -11.99
C ILE A 273 -21.96 16.74 -12.01
N ASN A 274 -20.94 16.63 -12.85
CA ASN A 274 -19.83 17.58 -12.96
C ASN A 274 -18.98 17.74 -11.69
N SER A 275 -19.04 16.81 -10.76
CA SER A 275 -18.12 16.76 -9.60
C SER A 275 -16.73 16.20 -9.99
N TYR A 276 -15.77 16.32 -9.08
CA TYR A 276 -14.46 15.65 -9.25
C TYR A 276 -14.61 14.15 -9.40
N PHE A 277 -15.53 13.52 -8.66
CA PHE A 277 -15.85 12.09 -8.83
C PHE A 277 -16.36 11.76 -10.23
N ASP A 278 -17.31 12.54 -10.74
CA ASP A 278 -17.87 12.39 -12.09
C ASP A 278 -16.79 12.54 -13.18
N TYR A 279 -15.89 13.52 -13.03
CA TYR A 279 -14.75 13.70 -13.95
C TYR A 279 -13.75 12.54 -13.87
N LEU A 280 -13.47 12.04 -12.67
CA LEU A 280 -12.62 10.87 -12.48
C LEU A 280 -13.20 9.64 -13.18
N VAL A 281 -14.47 9.34 -12.92
CA VAL A 281 -15.17 8.16 -13.48
C VAL A 281 -15.28 8.27 -15.01
N ARG A 282 -15.52 9.46 -15.54
CA ARG A 282 -15.54 9.71 -17.00
C ARG A 282 -14.17 9.83 -17.63
N ARG A 283 -13.08 9.67 -16.87
CA ARG A 283 -11.70 9.76 -17.34
C ARG A 283 -11.36 11.12 -17.97
N LYS A 284 -11.79 12.21 -17.30
CA LYS A 284 -11.62 13.60 -17.74
C LYS A 284 -10.69 14.43 -16.86
N LEU A 285 -10.11 13.83 -15.79
CA LEU A 285 -9.10 14.46 -14.94
C LEU A 285 -7.73 14.51 -15.61
#